data_fc599bef0d923055104ce9737b6c19de
#
_entry.id   fc599bef0d923055104ce9737b6c19de
#
_cell.length_a   1.000
_cell.length_b   1.000
_cell.length_c   1.000
_cell.angle_alpha   90.00
_cell.angle_beta   90.00
_cell.angle_gamma   90.00
#
_symmetry.space_group_name_H-M   'P 1'
#
loop_
_entity.id
_entity.type
_entity.pdbx_description
1 polymer ?
#
loop_
_entity_poly.entity_id
_entity_poly.type
_entity_poly.pdbx_seq_one_letter_code
_entity_poly.pdbx_strand_id
1 'polypeptide(L)'
;DPYRHRTPDAILAECKRNIEVYGANYIDFWDDLSFHSLRSTEQLVDAIIGSDLRFYWTAAIRADLFGNPKIVEERRITIAHKLREAGCVNIGFSLESSNAEILEMMNKKVELEYFNESVRILRLAGLSLSTAVVFGYPTETPQTIRETFDQCAKNAIYPSIGILIPLPYTEMYEYAKEHGYITDEDNYLTNMTERQDLCLNMTQMSDEEFMNCIQEGASALNEQLGLGLNDLIKTGKQPAHKGSKLTRNQNDFSFNYAEATFHEK
;
A
#
# COMPACT_ATOMS: atom_id res chain seq x y z
N ASP A 1 -14.89 12.87 11.49
CA ASP A 1 -16.12 12.36 10.84
C ASP A 1 -16.16 10.84 10.92
N PRO A 2 -17.36 10.21 11.09
CA PRO A 2 -17.45 8.76 11.05
C PRO A 2 -17.12 8.24 9.64
N TYR A 3 -16.53 7.04 9.59
CA TYR A 3 -16.28 6.36 8.32
C TYR A 3 -17.59 6.16 7.55
N ARG A 4 -17.59 6.53 6.28
CA ARG A 4 -18.75 6.41 5.39
C ARG A 4 -18.39 5.53 4.22
N HIS A 5 -19.26 4.60 3.88
CA HIS A 5 -19.10 3.73 2.72
C HIS A 5 -20.42 3.61 1.96
N ARG A 6 -20.31 3.30 0.69
CA ARG A 6 -21.47 3.03 -0.17
C ARG A 6 -21.96 1.60 0.07
N THR A 7 -23.22 1.37 -0.24
CA THR A 7 -23.75 0.00 -0.19
C THR A 7 -23.14 -0.86 -1.31
N PRO A 8 -23.02 -2.20 -1.12
CA PRO A 8 -22.57 -3.10 -2.18
C PRO A 8 -23.33 -2.91 -3.49
N ASP A 9 -24.65 -2.77 -3.45
CA ASP A 9 -25.48 -2.55 -4.65
C ASP A 9 -25.10 -1.26 -5.40
N ALA A 10 -24.82 -0.17 -4.68
CA ALA A 10 -24.42 1.08 -5.28
C ALA A 10 -23.01 0.99 -5.93
N ILE A 11 -22.10 0.22 -5.32
CA ILE A 11 -20.76 -0.05 -5.88
C ILE A 11 -20.91 -0.91 -7.14
N LEU A 12 -21.70 -2.00 -7.08
CA LEU A 12 -21.95 -2.88 -8.23
C LEU A 12 -22.60 -2.16 -9.40
N ALA A 13 -23.55 -1.26 -9.14
CA ALA A 13 -24.20 -0.45 -10.19
C ALA A 13 -23.18 0.43 -10.92
N GLU A 14 -22.21 1.01 -10.21
CA GLU A 14 -21.14 1.78 -10.80
C GLU A 14 -20.14 0.91 -11.57
N CYS A 15 -19.73 -0.22 -11.00
CA CYS A 15 -18.87 -1.19 -11.69
C CYS A 15 -19.53 -1.66 -12.99
N LYS A 16 -20.82 -2.03 -12.93
CA LYS A 16 -21.60 -2.41 -14.12
C LYS A 16 -21.60 -1.33 -15.20
N ARG A 17 -21.88 -0.10 -14.80
CA ARG A 17 -21.83 1.03 -15.72
C ARG A 17 -20.46 1.19 -16.39
N ASN A 18 -19.37 1.09 -15.59
CA ASN A 18 -18.02 1.23 -16.13
C ASN A 18 -17.67 0.10 -17.10
N ILE A 19 -18.13 -1.11 -16.84
CA ILE A 19 -17.96 -2.26 -17.75
C ILE A 19 -18.78 -2.09 -19.04
N GLU A 20 -20.07 -1.76 -18.92
CA GLU A 20 -20.98 -1.70 -20.06
C GLU A 20 -20.73 -0.47 -20.96
N VAL A 21 -20.44 0.70 -20.36
CA VAL A 21 -20.29 1.96 -21.10
C VAL A 21 -18.86 2.17 -21.61
N TYR A 22 -17.87 1.83 -20.78
CA TYR A 22 -16.46 2.11 -21.07
C TYR A 22 -15.62 0.88 -21.41
N GLY A 23 -16.22 -0.32 -21.35
CA GLY A 23 -15.49 -1.58 -21.58
C GLY A 23 -14.42 -1.87 -20.53
N ALA A 24 -14.58 -1.34 -19.32
CA ALA A 24 -13.63 -1.56 -18.25
C ALA A 24 -13.59 -3.05 -17.86
N ASN A 25 -12.41 -3.65 -17.79
CA ASN A 25 -12.20 -5.01 -17.31
C ASN A 25 -11.35 -5.03 -16.02
N TYR A 26 -10.89 -3.87 -15.59
CA TYR A 26 -10.13 -3.64 -14.37
C TYR A 26 -10.63 -2.36 -13.69
N ILE A 27 -10.86 -2.44 -12.37
CA ILE A 27 -11.32 -1.33 -11.55
C ILE A 27 -10.38 -1.18 -10.35
N ASP A 28 -9.80 0.00 -10.21
CA ASP A 28 -9.06 0.37 -9.03
C ASP A 28 -9.99 1.12 -8.07
N PHE A 29 -10.25 0.55 -6.89
CA PHE A 29 -10.97 1.23 -5.83
C PHE A 29 -10.02 2.24 -5.16
N TRP A 30 -10.02 3.46 -5.67
CA TRP A 30 -9.12 4.55 -5.30
C TRP A 30 -9.56 5.27 -4.01
N ASP A 31 -9.90 4.47 -3.00
CA ASP A 31 -10.24 4.97 -1.67
C ASP A 31 -9.01 4.85 -0.76
N ASP A 32 -8.80 5.81 0.14
CA ASP A 32 -7.74 5.72 1.16
C ASP A 32 -7.92 4.48 2.04
N LEU A 33 -9.18 4.07 2.23
CA LEU A 33 -9.57 2.88 2.97
C LEU A 33 -10.85 2.30 2.38
N SER A 34 -10.71 1.30 1.50
CA SER A 34 -11.87 0.66 0.86
C SER A 34 -12.67 -0.20 1.84
N PHE A 35 -12.00 -0.83 2.82
CA PHE A 35 -12.65 -1.67 3.82
C PHE A 35 -12.17 -1.33 5.23
N HIS A 36 -13.13 -1.09 6.14
CA HIS A 36 -12.85 -0.84 7.55
C HIS A 36 -13.07 -2.06 8.46
N SER A 37 -13.68 -3.13 7.94
CA SER A 37 -13.95 -4.36 8.69
C SER A 37 -14.06 -5.57 7.77
N LEU A 38 -13.74 -6.77 8.28
CA LEU A 38 -13.94 -8.01 7.51
C LEU A 38 -15.41 -8.24 7.15
N ARG A 39 -16.35 -7.73 7.96
CA ARG A 39 -17.79 -7.84 7.65
C ARG A 39 -18.14 -7.04 6.40
N SER A 40 -17.67 -5.80 6.29
CA SER A 40 -17.94 -4.97 5.10
C SER A 40 -17.22 -5.52 3.87
N THR A 41 -16.02 -6.08 4.03
CA THR A 41 -15.30 -6.79 2.99
C THR A 41 -16.13 -7.96 2.47
N GLU A 42 -16.59 -8.84 3.38
CA GLU A 42 -17.38 -10.04 3.04
C GLU A 42 -18.67 -9.66 2.31
N GLN A 43 -19.39 -8.63 2.79
CA GLN A 43 -20.62 -8.17 2.14
C GLN A 43 -20.40 -7.73 0.68
N LEU A 44 -19.33 -6.99 0.40
CA LEU A 44 -19.04 -6.57 -0.98
C LEU A 44 -18.59 -7.75 -1.84
N VAL A 45 -17.68 -8.59 -1.36
CA VAL A 45 -17.20 -9.73 -2.17
C VAL A 45 -18.31 -10.74 -2.44
N ASP A 46 -19.21 -11.00 -1.48
CA ASP A 46 -20.37 -11.87 -1.69
C ASP A 46 -21.33 -11.28 -2.74
N ALA A 47 -21.51 -9.97 -2.74
CA ALA A 47 -22.32 -9.29 -3.74
C ALA A 47 -21.68 -9.35 -5.14
N ILE A 48 -20.33 -9.20 -5.25
CA ILE A 48 -19.61 -9.35 -6.52
C ILE A 48 -19.73 -10.80 -7.03
N ILE A 49 -19.45 -11.79 -6.18
CA ILE A 49 -19.54 -13.22 -6.54
C ILE A 49 -20.96 -13.59 -7.00
N GLY A 50 -21.98 -13.10 -6.29
CA GLY A 50 -23.39 -13.33 -6.61
C GLY A 50 -23.91 -12.58 -7.83
N SER A 51 -23.12 -11.65 -8.40
CA SER A 51 -23.48 -10.90 -9.60
C SER A 51 -23.01 -11.60 -10.87
N ASP A 52 -23.55 -11.17 -12.03
CA ASP A 52 -23.07 -11.60 -13.35
C ASP A 52 -21.83 -10.83 -13.83
N LEU A 53 -21.33 -9.89 -13.02
CA LEU A 53 -20.19 -9.06 -13.37
C LEU A 53 -18.89 -9.86 -13.25
N ARG A 54 -17.99 -9.65 -14.22
CA ARG A 54 -16.64 -10.24 -14.19
C ARG A 54 -15.64 -9.15 -14.54
N PHE A 55 -14.78 -8.81 -13.56
CA PHE A 55 -13.74 -7.80 -13.69
C PHE A 55 -12.64 -8.05 -12.66
N TYR A 56 -11.44 -7.56 -12.94
CA TYR A 56 -10.36 -7.53 -11.97
C TYR A 56 -10.40 -6.22 -11.18
N TRP A 57 -9.96 -6.25 -9.94
CA TRP A 57 -9.94 -5.06 -9.13
C TRP A 57 -8.85 -5.09 -8.05
N THR A 58 -8.54 -3.89 -7.54
CA THR A 58 -7.64 -3.67 -6.41
C THR A 58 -8.31 -2.78 -5.38
N ALA A 59 -7.83 -2.85 -4.14
CA ALA A 59 -8.35 -2.03 -3.05
C ALA A 59 -7.27 -1.77 -2.00
N ALA A 60 -7.44 -0.68 -1.24
CA ALA A 60 -6.64 -0.37 -0.07
C ALA A 60 -7.38 -0.74 1.22
N ILE A 61 -6.66 -1.34 2.18
CA ILE A 61 -7.20 -1.74 3.48
C ILE A 61 -6.28 -1.30 4.61
N ARG A 62 -6.74 -1.44 5.85
CA ARG A 62 -5.87 -1.30 7.02
C ARG A 62 -4.93 -2.49 7.13
N ALA A 63 -3.68 -2.23 7.52
CA ALA A 63 -2.67 -3.28 7.67
C ALA A 63 -3.06 -4.37 8.68
N ASP A 64 -3.92 -4.06 9.66
CA ASP A 64 -4.37 -4.98 10.71
C ASP A 64 -5.66 -5.76 10.40
N LEU A 65 -6.31 -5.50 9.26
CA LEU A 65 -7.64 -6.05 8.97
C LEU A 65 -7.67 -7.58 8.96
N PHE A 66 -6.70 -8.20 8.30
CA PHE A 66 -6.58 -9.65 8.23
C PHE A 66 -5.64 -10.23 9.31
N GLY A 67 -4.85 -9.38 9.98
CA GLY A 67 -3.88 -9.79 11.01
C GLY A 67 -4.45 -9.85 12.42
N ASN A 68 -5.65 -9.36 12.67
CA ASN A 68 -6.20 -9.25 14.00
C ASN A 68 -6.52 -10.63 14.61
N PRO A 69 -5.81 -11.08 15.66
CA PRO A 69 -6.00 -12.40 16.26
C PRO A 69 -7.32 -12.56 17.03
N LYS A 70 -8.05 -11.45 17.30
CA LYS A 70 -9.40 -11.51 17.88
C LYS A 70 -10.42 -12.11 16.93
N ILE A 71 -10.09 -12.23 15.65
CA ILE A 71 -10.94 -12.86 14.64
C ILE A 71 -10.35 -14.24 14.32
N VAL A 72 -11.20 -15.25 14.37
CA VAL A 72 -10.82 -16.65 14.09
C VAL A 72 -10.10 -16.75 12.74
N GLU A 73 -9.00 -17.47 12.71
CA GLU A 73 -8.12 -17.55 11.53
C GLU A 73 -8.85 -18.09 10.30
N GLU A 74 -9.64 -19.15 10.44
CA GLU A 74 -10.39 -19.78 9.35
C GLU A 74 -11.32 -18.77 8.66
N ARG A 75 -11.92 -17.85 9.45
CA ARG A 75 -12.78 -16.81 8.89
C ARG A 75 -11.98 -15.81 8.07
N ARG A 76 -10.79 -15.41 8.57
CA ARG A 76 -9.89 -14.49 7.84
C ARG A 76 -9.44 -15.10 6.52
N ILE A 77 -9.04 -16.38 6.54
CA ILE A 77 -8.64 -17.13 5.35
C ILE A 77 -9.81 -17.25 4.37
N THR A 78 -11.00 -17.59 4.86
CA THR A 78 -12.19 -17.71 4.02
C THR A 78 -12.50 -16.42 3.28
N ILE A 79 -12.47 -15.28 3.97
CA ILE A 79 -12.73 -13.96 3.34
C ILE A 79 -11.61 -13.60 2.36
N ALA A 80 -10.35 -13.93 2.65
CA ALA A 80 -9.24 -13.73 1.72
C ALA A 80 -9.43 -14.53 0.41
N HIS A 81 -9.89 -15.80 0.49
CA HIS A 81 -10.23 -16.59 -0.70
C HIS A 81 -11.42 -16.00 -1.47
N LYS A 82 -12.45 -15.53 -0.78
CA LYS A 82 -13.57 -14.83 -1.42
C LYS A 82 -13.13 -13.55 -2.16
N LEU A 83 -12.16 -12.79 -1.61
CA LEU A 83 -11.55 -11.66 -2.34
C LEU A 83 -10.99 -12.11 -3.70
N ARG A 84 -10.22 -13.19 -3.69
CA ARG A 84 -9.64 -13.75 -4.92
C ARG A 84 -10.70 -14.24 -5.89
N GLU A 85 -11.72 -14.95 -5.40
CA GLU A 85 -12.86 -15.43 -6.18
C GLU A 85 -13.66 -14.28 -6.81
N ALA A 86 -13.83 -13.17 -6.08
CA ALA A 86 -14.49 -11.96 -6.55
C ALA A 86 -13.65 -11.17 -7.60
N GLY A 87 -12.48 -11.65 -7.99
CA GLY A 87 -11.62 -11.00 -8.99
C GLY A 87 -10.63 -9.98 -8.41
N CYS A 88 -10.46 -9.92 -7.09
CA CYS A 88 -9.40 -9.11 -6.49
C CYS A 88 -8.03 -9.65 -6.90
N VAL A 89 -7.15 -8.78 -7.37
CA VAL A 89 -5.81 -9.16 -7.81
C VAL A 89 -4.71 -8.58 -6.94
N ASN A 90 -4.95 -7.45 -6.29
CA ASN A 90 -3.99 -6.84 -5.37
C ASN A 90 -4.70 -6.16 -4.20
N ILE A 91 -4.11 -6.28 -3.02
CA ILE A 91 -4.50 -5.54 -1.82
C ILE A 91 -3.32 -4.67 -1.39
N GLY A 92 -3.59 -3.36 -1.30
CA GLY A 92 -2.64 -2.37 -0.78
C GLY A 92 -2.89 -2.10 0.71
N PHE A 93 -1.83 -1.99 1.50
CA PHE A 93 -1.90 -1.51 2.89
C PHE A 93 -0.56 -0.93 3.33
N SER A 94 -0.60 0.22 3.98
CA SER A 94 0.61 0.93 4.35
C SER A 94 1.26 0.33 5.60
N LEU A 95 2.56 0.05 5.53
CA LEU A 95 3.41 -0.21 6.68
C LEU A 95 3.78 1.09 7.38
N GLU A 96 4.04 2.12 6.60
CA GLU A 96 4.55 3.45 6.94
C GLU A 96 5.97 3.41 7.50
N SER A 97 6.18 2.79 8.65
CA SER A 97 7.47 2.55 9.30
C SER A 97 7.42 1.23 10.10
N SER A 98 8.57 0.66 10.40
CA SER A 98 8.68 -0.44 11.36
C SER A 98 9.03 0.02 12.78
N ASN A 99 9.30 1.31 12.97
CA ASN A 99 9.66 1.88 14.25
C ASN A 99 8.43 2.38 15.00
N ALA A 100 8.26 1.94 16.27
CA ALA A 100 7.07 2.26 17.07
C ALA A 100 6.96 3.75 17.40
N GLU A 101 8.06 4.44 17.67
CA GLU A 101 8.07 5.87 17.97
C GLU A 101 7.65 6.69 16.74
N ILE A 102 8.15 6.34 15.56
CA ILE A 102 7.76 6.98 14.30
C ILE A 102 6.28 6.73 14.03
N LEU A 103 5.78 5.50 14.21
CA LEU A 103 4.35 5.19 14.04
C LEU A 103 3.47 5.95 15.04
N GLU A 104 3.95 6.20 16.26
CA GLU A 104 3.25 7.02 17.24
C GLU A 104 3.18 8.49 16.80
N MET A 105 4.29 9.06 16.31
CA MET A 105 4.31 10.41 15.72
C MET A 105 3.37 10.56 14.52
N MET A 106 3.23 9.51 13.73
CA MET A 106 2.26 9.45 12.62
C MET A 106 0.81 9.29 13.09
N ASN A 107 0.58 9.09 14.38
CA ASN A 107 -0.72 8.67 14.93
C ASN A 107 -1.27 7.39 14.25
N LYS A 108 -0.38 6.51 13.82
CA LYS A 108 -0.72 5.23 13.17
C LYS A 108 -0.68 4.10 14.18
N LYS A 109 -1.78 3.37 14.26
CA LYS A 109 -1.92 2.20 15.14
C LYS A 109 -1.63 0.92 14.35
N VAL A 110 -0.45 0.84 13.76
CA VAL A 110 0.01 -0.35 13.03
C VAL A 110 0.83 -1.22 13.99
N GLU A 111 0.37 -2.44 14.21
CA GLU A 111 1.13 -3.47 14.91
C GLU A 111 1.82 -4.36 13.88
N LEU A 112 3.15 -4.47 13.94
CA LEU A 112 3.94 -5.22 12.96
C LEU A 112 3.54 -6.70 12.89
N GLU A 113 3.14 -7.28 14.02
CA GLU A 113 2.64 -8.66 14.06
C GLU A 113 1.36 -8.82 13.24
N TYR A 114 0.44 -7.85 13.33
CA TYR A 114 -0.80 -7.88 12.55
C TYR A 114 -0.53 -7.61 11.07
N PHE A 115 0.42 -6.73 10.77
CA PHE A 115 0.87 -6.54 9.40
C PHE A 115 1.40 -7.85 8.79
N ASN A 116 2.33 -8.51 9.48
CA ASN A 116 2.93 -9.77 9.02
C ASN A 116 1.86 -10.86 8.81
N GLU A 117 0.94 -10.97 9.75
CA GLU A 117 -0.14 -11.95 9.68
C GLU A 117 -1.12 -11.64 8.54
N SER A 118 -1.44 -10.37 8.28
CA SER A 118 -2.22 -9.95 7.12
C SER A 118 -1.55 -10.36 5.81
N VAL A 119 -0.24 -10.15 5.69
CA VAL A 119 0.54 -10.60 4.52
C VAL A 119 0.41 -12.10 4.34
N ARG A 120 0.59 -12.89 5.42
CA ARG A 120 0.48 -14.34 5.37
C ARG A 120 -0.90 -14.81 4.89
N ILE A 121 -1.96 -14.31 5.50
CA ILE A 121 -3.35 -14.68 5.19
C ILE A 121 -3.72 -14.35 3.74
N LEU A 122 -3.40 -13.14 3.29
CA LEU A 122 -3.76 -12.71 1.94
C LEU A 122 -2.97 -13.46 0.85
N ARG A 123 -1.70 -13.81 1.13
CA ARG A 123 -0.90 -14.65 0.22
C ARG A 123 -1.39 -16.08 0.12
N LEU A 124 -1.90 -16.67 1.21
CA LEU A 124 -2.52 -18.00 1.17
C LEU A 124 -3.70 -18.04 0.18
N ALA A 125 -4.38 -16.92 -0.02
CA ALA A 125 -5.45 -16.81 -1.01
C ALA A 125 -4.94 -16.47 -2.43
N GLY A 126 -3.63 -16.36 -2.65
CA GLY A 126 -3.05 -16.04 -3.95
C GLY A 126 -3.21 -14.58 -4.39
N LEU A 127 -3.34 -13.65 -3.42
CA LEU A 127 -3.41 -12.22 -3.70
C LEU A 127 -2.01 -11.60 -3.81
N SER A 128 -1.83 -10.71 -4.77
CA SER A 128 -0.69 -9.79 -4.81
C SER A 128 -0.86 -8.73 -3.74
N LEU A 129 0.25 -8.25 -3.19
CA LEU A 129 0.23 -7.26 -2.12
C LEU A 129 1.14 -6.09 -2.45
N SER A 130 0.71 -4.89 -2.06
CA SER A 130 1.52 -3.68 -2.13
C SER A 130 1.53 -2.97 -0.79
N THR A 131 2.63 -2.29 -0.47
CA THR A 131 2.75 -1.48 0.73
C THR A 131 3.40 -0.14 0.44
N ALA A 132 3.24 0.81 1.34
CA ALA A 132 3.93 2.09 1.30
C ALA A 132 4.71 2.30 2.60
N VAL A 133 5.82 3.01 2.49
CA VAL A 133 6.63 3.48 3.62
C VAL A 133 6.89 4.97 3.45
N VAL A 134 7.05 5.68 4.57
CA VAL A 134 7.34 7.11 4.58
C VAL A 134 8.52 7.34 5.52
N PHE A 135 9.58 7.95 4.99
CA PHE A 135 10.78 8.33 5.72
C PHE A 135 10.86 9.84 5.94
N GLY A 136 11.61 10.28 6.94
CA GLY A 136 11.92 11.70 7.17
C GLY A 136 11.23 12.30 8.40
N TYR A 137 10.71 11.49 9.31
CA TYR A 137 10.26 11.98 10.61
C TYR A 137 11.42 12.45 11.49
N PRO A 138 11.21 13.40 12.43
CA PRO A 138 12.28 13.98 13.24
C PRO A 138 13.16 12.97 14.01
N THR A 139 12.61 11.84 14.39
CA THR A 139 13.32 10.75 15.09
C THR A 139 13.90 9.69 14.14
N GLU A 140 13.82 9.91 12.83
CA GLU A 140 14.39 9.00 11.83
C GLU A 140 15.92 8.94 11.94
N THR A 141 16.45 7.74 11.83
CA THR A 141 17.88 7.44 11.89
C THR A 141 18.25 6.43 10.79
N PRO A 142 19.53 6.25 10.44
CA PRO A 142 19.96 5.20 9.52
C PRO A 142 19.50 3.80 9.95
N GLN A 143 19.38 3.56 11.26
CA GLN A 143 18.91 2.29 11.79
C GLN A 143 17.41 2.10 11.55
N THR A 144 16.56 3.09 11.83
CA THR A 144 15.09 2.97 11.65
C THR A 144 14.72 2.82 10.18
N ILE A 145 15.44 3.48 9.27
CA ILE A 145 15.32 3.29 7.82
C ILE A 145 15.61 1.83 7.46
N ARG A 146 16.73 1.28 7.93
CA ARG A 146 17.15 -0.11 7.67
C ARG A 146 16.13 -1.11 8.21
N GLU A 147 15.68 -0.94 9.46
CA GLU A 147 14.65 -1.79 10.09
C GLU A 147 13.36 -1.82 9.27
N THR A 148 12.96 -0.71 8.67
CA THR A 148 11.78 -0.63 7.82
C THR A 148 11.97 -1.40 6.51
N PHE A 149 13.15 -1.31 5.87
CA PHE A 149 13.47 -2.14 4.71
C PHE A 149 13.59 -3.62 5.06
N ASP A 150 14.17 -3.98 6.21
CA ASP A 150 14.24 -5.36 6.70
C ASP A 150 12.85 -5.94 6.93
N GLN A 151 11.90 -5.15 7.42
CA GLN A 151 10.51 -5.57 7.56
C GLN A 151 9.85 -5.81 6.20
N CYS A 152 10.15 -5.00 5.19
CA CYS A 152 9.71 -5.21 3.81
C CYS A 152 10.34 -6.47 3.21
N ALA A 153 11.64 -6.69 3.45
CA ALA A 153 12.37 -7.89 3.01
C ALA A 153 11.80 -9.17 3.62
N LYS A 154 11.54 -9.17 4.93
CA LYS A 154 10.91 -10.28 5.64
C LYS A 154 9.57 -10.69 5.04
N ASN A 155 8.83 -9.72 4.52
CA ASN A 155 7.55 -9.94 3.88
C ASN A 155 7.64 -10.06 2.35
N ALA A 156 8.84 -10.04 1.78
CA ALA A 156 9.07 -10.07 0.33
C ALA A 156 8.15 -9.08 -0.43
N ILE A 157 8.05 -7.83 0.04
CA ILE A 157 7.27 -6.75 -0.58
C ILE A 157 8.21 -5.58 -0.83
N TYR A 158 8.32 -5.14 -2.10
CA TYR A 158 8.97 -3.88 -2.40
C TYR A 158 7.99 -2.73 -2.19
N PRO A 159 8.29 -1.77 -1.29
CA PRO A 159 7.33 -0.73 -0.94
C PRO A 159 7.30 0.42 -1.97
N SER A 160 6.19 1.12 -2.02
CA SER A 160 6.18 2.48 -2.56
C SER A 160 6.84 3.41 -1.54
N ILE A 161 8.00 3.96 -1.89
CA ILE A 161 8.80 4.81 -1.02
C ILE A 161 8.30 6.25 -1.10
N GLY A 162 8.06 6.87 0.04
CA GLY A 162 7.73 8.28 0.18
C GLY A 162 8.67 8.96 1.16
N ILE A 163 8.90 10.26 0.93
CA ILE A 163 9.56 11.16 1.86
C ILE A 163 8.49 12.05 2.47
N LEU A 164 8.59 12.33 3.75
CA LEU A 164 7.62 13.14 4.47
C LEU A 164 7.56 14.55 3.89
N ILE A 165 6.37 14.95 3.50
CA ILE A 165 6.04 16.31 3.10
C ILE A 165 5.01 16.84 4.09
N PRO A 166 5.38 17.71 5.01
CA PRO A 166 4.44 18.37 5.91
C PRO A 166 3.40 19.17 5.12
N LEU A 167 2.16 18.69 5.08
CA LEU A 167 1.09 19.36 4.36
C LEU A 167 0.39 20.40 5.27
N PRO A 168 -0.01 21.57 4.75
CA PRO A 168 -0.75 22.56 5.52
C PRO A 168 -1.91 21.96 6.31
N TYR A 169 -2.11 22.47 7.53
CA TYR A 169 -3.13 21.99 8.48
C TYR A 169 -2.91 20.59 9.06
N THR A 170 -1.73 19.98 8.86
CA THR A 170 -1.35 18.75 9.57
C THR A 170 -0.51 19.06 10.80
N GLU A 171 -0.54 18.16 11.79
CA GLU A 171 0.30 18.28 12.99
C GLU A 171 1.78 18.39 12.65
N MET A 172 2.26 17.66 11.65
CA MET A 172 3.65 17.72 11.19
C MET A 172 4.01 19.03 10.51
N TYR A 173 3.06 19.70 9.88
CA TYR A 173 3.28 21.02 9.31
C TYR A 173 3.46 22.08 10.40
N GLU A 174 2.61 22.06 11.42
CA GLU A 174 2.74 22.96 12.56
C GLU A 174 4.02 22.66 13.34
N TYR A 175 4.34 21.39 13.55
CA TYR A 175 5.62 20.98 14.15
C TYR A 175 6.82 21.54 13.37
N ALA A 176 6.83 21.43 12.04
CA ALA A 176 7.92 21.92 11.21
C ALA A 176 8.09 23.45 11.31
N LYS A 177 7.01 24.20 11.45
CA LYS A 177 7.03 25.66 11.68
C LYS A 177 7.53 26.01 13.08
N GLU A 178 7.00 25.36 14.11
CA GLU A 178 7.37 25.61 15.51
C GLU A 178 8.84 25.30 15.80
N HIS A 179 9.42 24.30 15.12
CA HIS A 179 10.82 23.91 15.29
C HIS A 179 11.77 24.56 14.28
N GLY A 180 11.27 25.48 13.47
CA GLY A 180 12.10 26.28 12.55
C GLY A 180 12.59 25.53 11.32
N TYR A 181 11.99 24.39 10.96
CA TYR A 181 12.25 23.71 9.70
C TYR A 181 11.61 24.46 8.52
N ILE A 182 10.44 25.05 8.72
CA ILE A 182 9.80 25.96 7.77
C ILE A 182 9.92 27.39 8.33
N THR A 183 10.86 28.16 7.80
CA THR A 183 11.10 29.54 8.20
C THR A 183 10.47 30.56 7.25
N ASP A 184 10.23 30.16 6.00
CA ASP A 184 9.56 30.94 4.96
C ASP A 184 8.44 30.04 4.37
N GLU A 185 7.23 30.30 4.83
CA GLU A 185 6.05 29.49 4.48
C GLU A 185 5.69 29.64 3.00
N ASP A 186 5.77 30.84 2.44
CA ASP A 186 5.46 31.09 1.03
C ASP A 186 6.46 30.37 0.11
N ASN A 187 7.74 30.42 0.48
CA ASN A 187 8.78 29.69 -0.24
C ASN A 187 8.58 28.18 -0.14
N TYR A 188 8.27 27.66 1.05
CA TYR A 188 8.00 26.24 1.25
C TYR A 188 6.83 25.75 0.38
N LEU A 189 5.68 26.45 0.45
CA LEU A 189 4.47 26.06 -0.30
C LEU A 189 4.65 26.16 -1.81
N THR A 190 5.42 27.16 -2.27
CA THR A 190 5.68 27.35 -3.70
C THR A 190 6.61 26.28 -4.27
N ASN A 191 7.54 25.77 -3.45
CA ASN A 191 8.55 24.79 -3.87
C ASN A 191 8.24 23.36 -3.41
N MET A 192 7.03 23.09 -2.91
CA MET A 192 6.61 21.72 -2.60
C MET A 192 6.69 20.84 -3.87
N THR A 193 7.29 19.67 -3.70
CA THR A 193 7.54 18.72 -4.77
C THR A 193 6.71 17.44 -4.58
N GLU A 194 7.03 16.41 -5.32
CA GLU A 194 6.38 15.11 -5.18
C GLU A 194 6.94 14.33 -3.97
N ARG A 195 6.15 13.42 -3.43
CA ARG A 195 6.48 12.61 -2.25
C ARG A 195 7.77 11.78 -2.38
N GLN A 196 8.35 11.64 -3.54
CA GLN A 196 9.62 10.95 -3.77
C GLN A 196 10.83 11.87 -3.79
N ASP A 197 10.59 13.17 -3.73
CA ASP A 197 11.64 14.16 -3.71
C ASP A 197 11.83 14.69 -2.28
N LEU A 198 13.06 15.01 -1.91
CA LEU A 198 13.36 15.62 -0.61
C LEU A 198 13.01 17.11 -0.66
N CYS A 199 11.83 17.45 -0.16
CA CYS A 199 11.37 18.83 -0.04
C CYS A 199 11.88 19.50 1.26
N LEU A 200 11.87 18.74 2.35
CA LEU A 200 12.26 19.19 3.68
C LEU A 200 12.84 18.01 4.46
N ASN A 201 14.02 18.19 5.02
CA ASN A 201 14.62 17.22 5.92
C ASN A 201 14.40 17.64 7.37
N MET A 202 13.63 16.87 8.12
CA MET A 202 13.41 17.11 9.55
C MET A 202 14.21 16.15 10.44
N THR A 203 15.01 15.27 9.85
CA THR A 203 15.87 14.35 10.59
C THR A 203 17.13 15.04 11.11
N GLN A 204 17.92 14.35 11.93
CA GLN A 204 19.23 14.82 12.37
C GLN A 204 20.36 14.48 11.37
N MET A 205 20.05 13.77 10.29
CA MET A 205 21.00 13.44 9.22
C MET A 205 21.14 14.62 8.26
N SER A 206 22.29 14.73 7.57
CA SER A 206 22.36 15.60 6.39
C SER A 206 21.44 15.07 5.27
N ASP A 207 21.08 15.94 4.33
CA ASP A 207 20.25 15.55 3.16
C ASP A 207 20.89 14.41 2.39
N GLU A 208 22.21 14.48 2.20
CA GLU A 208 22.98 13.45 1.50
C GLU A 208 22.95 12.11 2.26
N GLU A 209 23.22 12.14 3.57
CA GLU A 209 23.18 10.93 4.42
C GLU A 209 21.79 10.30 4.42
N PHE A 210 20.76 11.11 4.60
CA PHE A 210 19.37 10.65 4.61
C PHE A 210 18.98 9.95 3.29
N MET A 211 19.25 10.61 2.16
CA MET A 211 18.94 10.05 0.84
C MET A 211 19.77 8.81 0.53
N ASN A 212 21.04 8.77 0.94
CA ASN A 212 21.90 7.61 0.77
C ASN A 212 21.38 6.40 1.56
N CYS A 213 20.94 6.59 2.80
CA CYS A 213 20.35 5.50 3.60
C CYS A 213 19.12 4.89 2.93
N ILE A 214 18.25 5.73 2.36
CA ILE A 214 17.07 5.25 1.62
C ILE A 214 17.49 4.49 0.35
N GLN A 215 18.43 5.05 -0.41
CA GLN A 215 18.91 4.44 -1.66
C GLN A 215 19.61 3.09 -1.42
N GLU A 216 20.43 2.99 -0.37
CA GLU A 216 21.11 1.75 0.02
C GLU A 216 20.11 0.68 0.46
N GLY A 217 19.13 1.04 1.31
CA GLY A 217 18.09 0.12 1.74
C GLY A 217 17.21 -0.36 0.58
N ALA A 218 16.83 0.54 -0.32
CA ALA A 218 16.06 0.20 -1.51
C ALA A 218 16.86 -0.70 -2.48
N SER A 219 18.16 -0.44 -2.64
CA SER A 219 19.05 -1.25 -3.49
C SER A 219 19.21 -2.67 -2.94
N ALA A 220 19.48 -2.79 -1.64
CA ALA A 220 19.62 -4.08 -0.98
C ALA A 220 18.33 -4.91 -1.08
N LEU A 221 17.17 -4.27 -0.88
CA LEU A 221 15.86 -4.93 -1.02
C LEU A 221 15.59 -5.36 -2.47
N ASN A 222 15.89 -4.51 -3.44
CA ASN A 222 15.76 -4.83 -4.87
C ASN A 222 16.60 -6.04 -5.27
N GLU A 223 17.85 -6.09 -4.79
CA GLU A 223 18.75 -7.21 -5.02
C GLU A 223 18.24 -8.49 -4.34
N GLN A 224 17.85 -8.41 -3.06
CA GLN A 224 17.33 -9.55 -2.31
C GLN A 224 16.07 -10.15 -2.94
N LEU A 225 15.18 -9.32 -3.47
CA LEU A 225 13.96 -9.76 -4.13
C LEU A 225 14.14 -10.10 -5.62
N GLY A 226 15.33 -9.85 -6.20
CA GLY A 226 15.62 -10.15 -7.59
C GLY A 226 14.78 -9.37 -8.61
N LEU A 227 14.36 -8.13 -8.29
CA LEU A 227 13.38 -7.40 -9.10
C LEU A 227 14.00 -6.69 -10.32
N GLY A 228 15.29 -6.37 -10.29
CA GLY A 228 15.98 -5.70 -11.40
C GLY A 228 15.46 -4.29 -11.70
N LEU A 229 15.02 -3.54 -10.66
CA LEU A 229 14.49 -2.21 -10.82
C LEU A 229 15.60 -1.20 -11.13
N ASN A 230 15.37 -0.31 -12.10
CA ASN A 230 16.32 0.74 -12.48
C ASN A 230 16.14 2.03 -11.67
N ASP A 231 14.91 2.36 -11.33
CA ASP A 231 14.57 3.51 -10.46
C ASP A 231 13.98 2.97 -9.17
N LEU A 232 14.76 3.03 -8.10
CA LEU A 232 14.41 2.38 -6.84
C LEU A 232 13.37 3.17 -6.04
N ILE A 233 13.35 4.48 -6.15
CA ILE A 233 12.45 5.33 -5.35
C ILE A 233 11.16 5.63 -6.11
N LYS A 234 11.25 5.95 -7.41
CA LYS A 234 10.09 6.34 -8.24
C LYS A 234 9.31 5.15 -8.82
N THR A 235 9.84 3.95 -8.72
CA THR A 235 9.19 2.73 -9.24
C THR A 235 7.80 2.48 -8.65
N GLY A 236 7.58 2.86 -7.40
CA GLY A 236 6.27 2.75 -6.75
C GLY A 236 5.13 3.55 -7.41
N LYS A 237 5.45 4.48 -8.32
CA LYS A 237 4.47 5.21 -9.15
C LYS A 237 4.03 4.43 -10.38
N GLN A 238 4.75 3.40 -10.78
CA GLN A 238 4.36 2.64 -11.96
C GLN A 238 3.17 1.75 -11.57
N PRO A 239 2.01 1.90 -12.24
CA PRO A 239 0.93 0.95 -12.07
C PRO A 239 1.51 -0.43 -12.41
N ALA A 240 1.17 -1.44 -11.61
CA ALA A 240 1.62 -2.83 -11.75
C ALA A 240 1.37 -3.46 -13.15
N HIS A 241 0.99 -2.67 -14.14
CA HIS A 241 0.48 -3.09 -15.44
C HIS A 241 1.24 -2.60 -16.67
N LYS A 242 2.35 -1.88 -16.54
CA LYS A 242 3.12 -1.49 -17.74
C LYS A 242 3.83 -2.65 -18.47
N GLY A 243 3.73 -3.87 -17.99
CA GLY A 243 4.37 -5.05 -18.59
C GLY A 243 3.50 -6.26 -18.85
N SER A 244 2.32 -6.36 -18.25
CA SER A 244 1.44 -7.49 -18.53
C SER A 244 0.59 -7.20 -19.76
N LYS A 245 0.96 -7.75 -20.91
CA LYS A 245 -0.02 -8.00 -21.97
C LYS A 245 -1.07 -8.93 -21.38
N LEU A 246 -2.18 -8.37 -20.89
CA LEU A 246 -3.38 -9.14 -20.60
C LEU A 246 -3.84 -9.76 -21.93
N THR A 247 -3.31 -10.95 -22.26
CA THR A 247 -3.82 -11.74 -23.37
C THR A 247 -5.19 -12.26 -22.93
N ARG A 248 -6.18 -11.70 -23.58
CA ARG A 248 -7.60 -11.97 -23.39
C ARG A 248 -7.89 -13.41 -23.78
N ASN A 249 -7.97 -14.32 -22.83
CA ASN A 249 -8.70 -15.56 -23.02
C ASN A 249 -10.07 -15.37 -22.36
N GLN A 250 -11.11 -15.23 -23.18
CA GLN A 250 -12.47 -14.83 -22.77
C GLN A 250 -13.16 -15.81 -21.82
N ASN A 251 -12.58 -16.99 -21.57
CA ASN A 251 -13.20 -18.07 -20.79
C ASN A 251 -12.40 -18.55 -19.58
N ASP A 252 -11.24 -17.94 -19.29
CA ASP A 252 -10.42 -18.41 -18.19
C ASP A 252 -10.09 -17.26 -17.23
N PHE A 253 -10.79 -17.20 -16.10
CA PHE A 253 -10.51 -16.33 -14.98
C PHE A 253 -9.32 -16.81 -14.13
N SER A 254 -8.64 -17.88 -14.54
CA SER A 254 -7.39 -18.31 -13.92
C SER A 254 -6.24 -17.42 -14.40
N PHE A 255 -6.04 -16.30 -13.74
CA PHE A 255 -4.83 -15.49 -13.91
C PHE A 255 -3.69 -16.19 -13.17
N ASN A 256 -2.75 -16.75 -13.92
CA ASN A 256 -1.59 -17.41 -13.34
C ASN A 256 -0.54 -16.36 -12.92
N TYR A 257 -0.74 -15.75 -11.74
CA TYR A 257 0.22 -14.81 -11.14
C TYR A 257 1.55 -15.48 -10.77
N ALA A 258 1.58 -16.82 -10.67
CA ALA A 258 2.78 -17.58 -10.36
C ALA A 258 3.85 -17.49 -11.46
N GLU A 259 3.45 -17.22 -12.70
CA GLU A 259 4.41 -17.04 -13.82
C GLU A 259 4.95 -15.60 -13.93
N ALA A 260 4.34 -14.63 -13.23
CA ALA A 260 4.74 -13.23 -13.34
C ALA A 260 5.70 -12.76 -12.22
N THR A 261 5.85 -13.50 -11.12
CA THR A 261 6.52 -12.95 -9.93
C THR A 261 7.47 -13.85 -9.16
N PHE A 262 7.55 -15.17 -9.35
CA PHE A 262 8.53 -15.94 -8.59
C PHE A 262 8.98 -17.20 -9.36
N HIS A 263 10.20 -17.18 -9.87
CA HIS A 263 10.96 -18.40 -10.00
C HIS A 263 11.33 -18.85 -8.58
N GLU A 264 10.62 -19.83 -8.06
CA GLU A 264 11.11 -20.60 -6.92
C GLU A 264 12.45 -21.24 -7.30
N LYS A 265 13.49 -20.88 -6.56
CA LYS A 265 14.72 -21.68 -6.42
C LYS A 265 14.80 -22.12 -4.98
#